data_cdd1d41233e8cc35a75507a39bfc7956
#
_entry.id   cdd1d41233e8cc35a75507a39bfc7956
#
_cell.length_a   1.000
_cell.length_b   1.000
_cell.length_c   1.000
_cell.angle_alpha   90.00
_cell.angle_beta   90.00
_cell.angle_gamma   90.00
#
_symmetry.space_group_name_H-M   'P 1'
#
loop_
_entity.id
_entity.type
_entity.pdbx_description
1 polymer ?
#
loop_
_entity_poly.entity_id
_entity_poly.type
_entity_poly.pdbx_seq_one_letter_code
_entity_poly.pdbx_strand_id
1 'polypeptide(L)'
;MDDEELSAKARRLAAVIEPFAGQVYFSPECHAEYVQLGFSPSPAERNGVALPDGPAYFCSRGSLLGQAPGDLVASAFAVFNPSVVVPAVTFGWSITDAAAIERARTDGAIAQLRRILGPDPAGIERVRDSLGRASTSLRVAGKPLYAGVLAQEVPSSPLGAAWRFADRLREYRGDAHTAAWTSAGFDAVEIGLLTELYWGLPLKTYIRSRAWPAAELDDGIRRLEERDLVRDGALTDSGRQAREAVESCTDRQCRPVIESLGDDFDDVVEVLAPMGREIRAMHGYPASGPHELASRFAGREI
;
A
#
# COMPACT_ATOMS: atom_id res chain seq x y z
N MET A 1 5.82 21.53 14.51
CA MET A 1 6.45 20.33 13.92
C MET A 1 7.27 20.76 12.72
N ASP A 2 8.58 20.59 12.78
CA ASP A 2 9.49 20.80 11.66
C ASP A 2 9.42 19.63 10.65
N ASP A 3 10.22 19.70 9.57
CA ASP A 3 10.14 18.69 8.51
C ASP A 3 10.82 17.36 8.91
N GLU A 4 11.79 17.37 9.81
CA GLU A 4 12.43 16.14 10.32
C GLU A 4 11.48 15.36 11.21
N GLU A 5 10.87 16.01 12.18
CA GLU A 5 9.84 15.43 13.05
C GLU A 5 8.64 14.92 12.25
N LEU A 6 8.19 15.70 11.23
CA LEU A 6 7.12 15.29 10.35
C LEU A 6 7.46 14.00 9.61
N SER A 7 8.65 13.94 9.00
CA SER A 7 9.09 12.75 8.25
C SER A 7 9.19 11.53 9.15
N ALA A 8 9.76 11.68 10.34
CA ALA A 8 9.84 10.60 11.32
C ALA A 8 8.44 10.06 11.69
N LYS A 9 7.50 10.95 12.03
CA LYS A 9 6.11 10.56 12.36
C LYS A 9 5.37 9.95 11.17
N ALA A 10 5.46 10.54 9.99
CA ALA A 10 4.79 10.03 8.78
C ALA A 10 5.26 8.62 8.42
N ARG A 11 6.56 8.35 8.52
CA ARG A 11 7.14 7.03 8.27
C ARG A 11 6.79 6.01 9.35
N ARG A 12 6.80 6.40 10.65
CA ARG A 12 6.34 5.54 11.74
C ARG A 12 4.88 5.13 11.56
N LEU A 13 4.01 6.08 11.24
CA LEU A 13 2.59 5.80 10.99
C LEU A 13 2.42 4.85 9.80
N ALA A 14 3.10 5.10 8.68
CA ALA A 14 3.04 4.25 7.50
C ALA A 14 3.47 2.80 7.81
N ALA A 15 4.52 2.63 8.62
CA ALA A 15 5.03 1.32 9.00
C ALA A 15 4.03 0.47 9.80
N VAL A 16 3.23 1.09 10.67
CA VAL A 16 2.23 0.37 11.47
C VAL A 16 0.90 0.20 10.75
N ILE A 17 0.53 1.14 9.87
CA ILE A 17 -0.68 1.04 9.04
C ILE A 17 -0.53 -0.03 7.96
N GLU A 18 0.63 -0.16 7.32
CA GLU A 18 0.81 -1.01 6.14
C GLU A 18 0.42 -2.48 6.39
N PRO A 19 0.88 -3.19 7.43
CA PRO A 19 0.45 -4.58 7.66
C PRO A 19 -1.02 -4.68 8.08
N PHE A 20 -1.57 -3.69 8.78
CA PHE A 20 -2.94 -3.69 9.24
C PHE A 20 -3.93 -3.44 8.10
N ALA A 21 -3.64 -2.49 7.22
CA ALA A 21 -4.48 -2.17 6.06
C ALA A 21 -4.20 -3.11 4.88
N GLY A 22 -2.92 -3.35 4.55
CA GLY A 22 -2.50 -4.05 3.34
C GLY A 22 -2.63 -5.58 3.40
N GLN A 23 -2.95 -6.17 4.55
CA GLN A 23 -3.18 -7.61 4.70
C GLN A 23 -4.28 -8.13 3.76
N VAL A 24 -5.23 -7.29 3.39
CA VAL A 24 -6.33 -7.57 2.46
C VAL A 24 -5.88 -8.22 1.16
N TYR A 25 -4.70 -7.88 0.66
CA TYR A 25 -4.17 -8.43 -0.59
C TYR A 25 -3.57 -9.83 -0.44
N PHE A 26 -3.31 -10.25 0.77
CA PHE A 26 -2.67 -11.53 1.12
C PHE A 26 -3.58 -12.42 1.96
N SER A 27 -4.85 -12.04 2.08
CA SER A 27 -5.85 -12.70 2.91
C SER A 27 -6.43 -13.92 2.20
N PRO A 28 -6.23 -15.14 2.74
CA PRO A 28 -6.95 -16.31 2.23
C PRO A 28 -8.46 -16.15 2.25
N GLU A 29 -8.99 -15.41 3.23
CA GLU A 29 -10.41 -15.11 3.34
C GLU A 29 -10.88 -14.24 2.17
N CYS A 30 -10.14 -13.18 1.81
CA CYS A 30 -10.44 -12.38 0.61
C CYS A 30 -10.36 -13.24 -0.66
N HIS A 31 -9.31 -14.06 -0.79
CA HIS A 31 -9.14 -14.93 -1.96
C HIS A 31 -10.29 -15.94 -2.09
N ALA A 32 -10.79 -16.48 -0.98
CA ALA A 32 -11.96 -17.36 -0.99
C ALA A 32 -13.23 -16.64 -1.48
N GLU A 33 -13.48 -15.43 -1.02
CA GLU A 33 -14.60 -14.60 -1.49
C GLU A 33 -14.47 -14.26 -3.00
N TYR A 34 -13.26 -13.96 -3.48
CA TYR A 34 -13.04 -13.70 -4.91
C TYR A 34 -13.28 -14.95 -5.77
N VAL A 35 -12.94 -16.14 -5.28
CA VAL A 35 -13.26 -17.40 -5.97
C VAL A 35 -14.78 -17.58 -6.10
N GLN A 36 -15.58 -17.20 -5.11
CA GLN A 36 -17.05 -17.24 -5.21
C GLN A 36 -17.60 -16.27 -6.28
N LEU A 37 -16.86 -15.20 -6.58
CA LEU A 37 -17.20 -14.27 -7.66
C LEU A 37 -16.73 -14.74 -9.03
N GLY A 38 -15.97 -15.84 -9.15
CA GLY A 38 -15.51 -16.43 -10.40
C GLY A 38 -14.03 -16.17 -10.74
N PHE A 39 -13.25 -15.57 -9.83
CA PHE A 39 -11.80 -15.43 -9.99
C PHE A 39 -11.06 -16.74 -9.69
N SER A 40 -9.82 -16.84 -10.13
CA SER A 40 -8.95 -17.97 -9.80
C SER A 40 -8.55 -17.94 -8.32
N PRO A 41 -8.28 -19.12 -7.71
CA PRO A 41 -7.70 -19.16 -6.37
C PRO A 41 -6.29 -18.56 -6.36
N SER A 42 -5.76 -18.31 -5.15
CA SER A 42 -4.37 -17.92 -4.97
C SER A 42 -3.45 -18.84 -5.78
N PRO A 43 -2.57 -18.28 -6.66
CA PRO A 43 -1.75 -19.11 -7.55
C PRO A 43 -0.59 -19.80 -6.81
N ALA A 44 -0.19 -19.31 -5.66
CA ALA A 44 0.92 -19.85 -4.87
C ALA A 44 0.98 -19.24 -3.47
N GLU A 45 1.80 -19.84 -2.61
CA GLU A 45 2.22 -19.27 -1.35
C GLU A 45 3.72 -18.94 -1.38
N ARG A 46 4.11 -17.87 -0.70
CA ARG A 46 5.51 -17.53 -0.48
C ARG A 46 5.75 -17.29 1.00
N ASN A 47 6.59 -18.12 1.62
CA ASN A 47 6.86 -18.07 3.07
C ASN A 47 5.58 -18.13 3.92
N GLY A 48 4.61 -18.96 3.55
CA GLY A 48 3.32 -19.09 4.22
C GLY A 48 2.29 -18.00 3.90
N VAL A 49 2.65 -17.00 3.08
CA VAL A 49 1.75 -15.92 2.67
C VAL A 49 1.13 -16.24 1.32
N ALA A 50 -0.19 -16.26 1.24
CA ALA A 50 -0.92 -16.47 0.00
C ALA A 50 -0.71 -15.32 -0.98
N LEU A 51 -0.33 -15.62 -2.22
CA LEU A 51 -0.16 -14.61 -3.25
C LEU A 51 -1.51 -14.29 -3.93
N PRO A 52 -1.80 -13.03 -4.26
CA PRO A 52 -3.04 -12.69 -4.94
C PRO A 52 -3.08 -13.21 -6.37
N ASP A 53 -4.25 -13.65 -6.82
CA ASP A 53 -4.56 -13.77 -8.25
C ASP A 53 -4.52 -12.38 -8.89
N GLY A 54 -3.90 -12.23 -10.05
CA GLY A 54 -3.70 -10.92 -10.68
C GLY A 54 -5.02 -10.19 -10.98
N PRO A 55 -5.96 -10.77 -11.73
CA PRO A 55 -7.25 -10.17 -11.99
C PRO A 55 -8.04 -9.81 -10.72
N ALA A 56 -8.08 -10.70 -9.72
CA ALA A 56 -8.74 -10.43 -8.44
C ALA A 56 -8.08 -9.26 -7.69
N TYR A 57 -6.75 -9.20 -7.66
CA TYR A 57 -6.02 -8.09 -7.03
C TYR A 57 -6.33 -6.75 -7.71
N PHE A 58 -6.24 -6.69 -9.05
CA PHE A 58 -6.46 -5.45 -9.77
C PHE A 58 -7.91 -4.97 -9.69
N CYS A 59 -8.89 -5.90 -9.73
CA CYS A 59 -10.30 -5.55 -9.59
C CYS A 59 -10.67 -5.19 -8.15
N SER A 60 -10.19 -5.92 -7.14
CA SER A 60 -10.53 -5.65 -5.74
C SER A 60 -10.00 -4.29 -5.26
N ARG A 61 -8.76 -3.92 -5.63
CA ARG A 61 -8.25 -2.59 -5.35
C ARG A 61 -8.83 -1.54 -6.32
N GLY A 62 -9.03 -1.90 -7.59
CA GLY A 62 -9.63 -1.03 -8.62
C GLY A 62 -11.09 -0.68 -8.34
N SER A 63 -11.82 -1.53 -7.59
CA SER A 63 -13.21 -1.27 -7.21
C SER A 63 -13.39 0.03 -6.41
N LEU A 64 -12.34 0.52 -5.77
CA LEU A 64 -12.31 1.85 -5.14
C LEU A 64 -12.61 2.99 -6.12
N LEU A 65 -12.32 2.79 -7.42
CA LEU A 65 -12.63 3.74 -8.50
C LEU A 65 -14.01 3.46 -9.17
N GLY A 66 -14.82 2.60 -8.57
CA GLY A 66 -16.01 2.04 -9.21
C GLY A 66 -15.64 1.04 -10.30
N GLN A 67 -16.55 0.80 -11.25
CA GLN A 67 -16.28 -0.08 -12.39
C GLN A 67 -15.51 0.65 -13.51
N ALA A 68 -14.37 1.23 -13.13
CA ALA A 68 -13.53 2.01 -14.01
C ALA A 68 -12.88 1.12 -15.09
N PRO A 69 -12.67 1.64 -16.33
CA PRO A 69 -11.94 0.91 -17.36
C PRO A 69 -10.48 0.67 -16.94
N GLY A 70 -9.87 -0.39 -17.49
CA GLY A 70 -8.53 -0.85 -17.14
C GLY A 70 -7.45 0.23 -17.26
N ASP A 71 -7.55 1.11 -18.24
CA ASP A 71 -6.61 2.23 -18.43
C ASP A 71 -6.66 3.23 -17.26
N LEU A 72 -7.84 3.53 -16.73
CA LEU A 72 -7.98 4.40 -15.56
C LEU A 72 -7.43 3.72 -14.29
N VAL A 73 -7.69 2.42 -14.12
CA VAL A 73 -7.13 1.64 -13.01
C VAL A 73 -5.59 1.59 -13.11
N ALA A 74 -5.04 1.33 -14.30
CA ALA A 74 -3.60 1.33 -14.54
C ALA A 74 -2.97 2.69 -14.22
N SER A 75 -3.61 3.78 -14.64
CA SER A 75 -3.16 5.14 -14.33
C SER A 75 -3.12 5.41 -12.82
N ALA A 76 -4.15 5.02 -12.07
CA ALA A 76 -4.21 5.21 -10.62
C ALA A 76 -3.22 4.30 -9.86
N PHE A 77 -2.96 3.08 -10.37
CA PHE A 77 -2.00 2.16 -9.78
C PHE A 77 -0.54 2.50 -10.10
N ALA A 78 -0.34 3.29 -11.12
CA ALA A 78 0.88 3.96 -11.55
C ALA A 78 2.14 3.08 -11.73
N VAL A 79 2.52 2.27 -10.71
CA VAL A 79 3.76 1.46 -10.73
C VAL A 79 3.63 0.13 -11.46
N PHE A 80 2.41 -0.33 -11.77
CA PHE A 80 2.19 -1.59 -12.48
C PHE A 80 2.22 -1.42 -13.99
N ASN A 81 2.69 -2.44 -14.70
CA ASN A 81 2.68 -2.45 -16.15
C ASN A 81 1.23 -2.45 -16.70
N PRO A 82 0.82 -1.42 -17.47
CA PRO A 82 -0.52 -1.34 -18.03
C PRO A 82 -0.90 -2.53 -18.92
N SER A 83 0.08 -3.14 -19.60
CA SER A 83 -0.17 -4.32 -20.45
C SER A 83 -0.69 -5.54 -19.69
N VAL A 84 -0.53 -5.55 -18.36
CA VAL A 84 -1.06 -6.59 -17.47
C VAL A 84 -2.31 -6.10 -16.74
N VAL A 85 -2.33 -4.86 -16.30
CA VAL A 85 -3.47 -4.29 -15.56
C VAL A 85 -4.72 -4.21 -16.43
N VAL A 86 -4.61 -3.66 -17.64
CA VAL A 86 -5.76 -3.41 -18.52
C VAL A 86 -6.53 -4.69 -18.86
N PRO A 87 -5.89 -5.75 -19.39
CA PRO A 87 -6.62 -7.00 -19.69
C PRO A 87 -7.14 -7.69 -18.43
N ALA A 88 -6.41 -7.65 -17.32
CA ALA A 88 -6.86 -8.25 -16.06
C ALA A 88 -8.13 -7.57 -15.50
N VAL A 89 -8.20 -6.25 -15.54
CA VAL A 89 -9.39 -5.49 -15.14
C VAL A 89 -10.53 -5.73 -16.10
N THR A 90 -10.28 -5.73 -17.41
CA THR A 90 -11.30 -6.03 -18.43
C THR A 90 -11.91 -7.41 -18.22
N PHE A 91 -11.07 -8.42 -17.96
CA PHE A 91 -11.52 -9.76 -17.63
C PHE A 91 -12.37 -9.77 -16.35
N GLY A 92 -11.89 -9.15 -15.28
CA GLY A 92 -12.60 -9.14 -14.00
C GLY A 92 -13.97 -8.46 -14.10
N TRP A 93 -14.10 -7.35 -14.82
CA TRP A 93 -15.38 -6.70 -15.07
C TRP A 93 -16.32 -7.50 -15.99
N SER A 94 -15.83 -8.56 -16.62
CA SER A 94 -16.71 -9.50 -17.37
C SER A 94 -17.36 -10.56 -16.49
N ILE A 95 -16.86 -10.78 -15.28
CA ILE A 95 -17.32 -11.82 -14.36
C ILE A 95 -17.93 -11.28 -13.05
N THR A 96 -17.64 -10.02 -12.67
CA THR A 96 -18.20 -9.40 -11.49
C THR A 96 -18.33 -7.88 -11.64
N ASP A 97 -18.97 -7.22 -10.68
CA ASP A 97 -19.04 -5.77 -10.62
C ASP A 97 -18.22 -5.20 -9.43
N ALA A 98 -17.96 -3.89 -9.49
CA ALA A 98 -17.14 -3.21 -8.49
C ALA A 98 -17.75 -3.29 -7.07
N ALA A 99 -19.08 -3.25 -6.95
CA ALA A 99 -19.74 -3.30 -5.65
C ALA A 99 -19.65 -4.70 -5.02
N ALA A 100 -19.77 -5.75 -5.84
CA ALA A 100 -19.66 -7.13 -5.36
C ALA A 100 -18.24 -7.44 -4.87
N ILE A 101 -17.20 -7.10 -5.65
CA ILE A 101 -15.82 -7.38 -5.24
C ILE A 101 -15.34 -6.46 -4.11
N GLU A 102 -15.87 -5.25 -3.98
CA GLU A 102 -15.59 -4.36 -2.85
C GLU A 102 -16.14 -4.95 -1.55
N ARG A 103 -17.37 -5.47 -1.56
CA ARG A 103 -17.93 -6.19 -0.39
C ARG A 103 -17.08 -7.40 -0.04
N ALA A 104 -16.74 -8.25 -1.01
CA ALA A 104 -15.87 -9.41 -0.81
C ALA A 104 -14.49 -9.03 -0.22
N ARG A 105 -13.91 -7.93 -0.71
CA ARG A 105 -12.68 -7.35 -0.18
C ARG A 105 -12.81 -6.93 1.28
N THR A 106 -13.89 -6.25 1.60
CA THR A 106 -14.15 -5.75 2.96
C THR A 106 -14.44 -6.89 3.93
N ASP A 107 -15.31 -7.81 3.56
CA ASP A 107 -15.69 -8.94 4.42
C ASP A 107 -14.50 -9.87 4.67
N GLY A 108 -13.73 -10.20 3.63
CA GLY A 108 -12.53 -11.02 3.75
C GLY A 108 -11.43 -10.36 4.59
N ALA A 109 -11.20 -9.06 4.43
CA ALA A 109 -10.23 -8.32 5.24
C ALA A 109 -10.59 -8.33 6.74
N ILE A 110 -11.86 -8.12 7.06
CA ILE A 110 -12.35 -8.16 8.45
C ILE A 110 -12.28 -9.59 8.99
N ALA A 111 -12.61 -10.60 8.19
CA ALA A 111 -12.53 -12.00 8.59
C ALA A 111 -11.09 -12.40 8.95
N GLN A 112 -10.09 -12.05 8.13
CA GLN A 112 -8.68 -12.28 8.45
C GLN A 112 -8.26 -11.58 9.74
N LEU A 113 -8.57 -10.30 9.90
CA LEU A 113 -8.21 -9.57 11.11
C LEU A 113 -8.85 -10.17 12.35
N ARG A 114 -10.11 -10.61 12.28
CA ARG A 114 -10.78 -11.32 13.38
C ARG A 114 -10.13 -12.66 13.71
N ARG A 115 -9.69 -13.41 12.71
CA ARG A 115 -9.00 -14.68 12.92
C ARG A 115 -7.65 -14.46 13.61
N ILE A 116 -6.92 -13.42 13.24
CA ILE A 116 -5.57 -13.17 13.77
C ILE A 116 -5.60 -12.44 15.11
N LEU A 117 -6.38 -11.37 15.21
CA LEU A 117 -6.35 -10.45 16.35
C LEU A 117 -7.52 -10.65 17.34
N GLY A 118 -8.49 -11.50 16.99
CA GLY A 118 -9.75 -11.59 17.70
C GLY A 118 -10.77 -10.53 17.25
N PRO A 119 -12.04 -10.67 17.69
CA PRO A 119 -13.12 -9.78 17.25
C PRO A 119 -13.03 -8.37 17.85
N ASP A 120 -12.41 -8.22 19.01
CA ASP A 120 -12.31 -6.96 19.75
C ASP A 120 -10.93 -6.81 20.41
N PRO A 121 -9.88 -6.56 19.59
CA PRO A 121 -8.54 -6.41 20.12
C PRO A 121 -8.38 -5.13 20.94
N ALA A 122 -7.57 -5.22 22.01
CA ALA A 122 -7.40 -4.11 22.96
C ALA A 122 -6.96 -2.82 22.27
N GLY A 123 -7.63 -1.71 22.58
CA GLY A 123 -7.33 -0.38 22.03
C GLY A 123 -7.91 -0.09 20.64
N ILE A 124 -8.61 -1.03 20.00
CA ILE A 124 -9.10 -0.87 18.62
C ILE A 124 -10.13 0.26 18.49
N GLU A 125 -10.95 0.52 19.51
CA GLU A 125 -11.90 1.63 19.49
C GLU A 125 -11.19 2.98 19.45
N ARG A 126 -10.11 3.16 20.22
CA ARG A 126 -9.29 4.37 20.20
C ARG A 126 -8.65 4.56 18.81
N VAL A 127 -8.08 3.49 18.25
CA VAL A 127 -7.51 3.53 16.89
C VAL A 127 -8.59 3.91 15.87
N ARG A 128 -9.78 3.30 15.92
CA ARG A 128 -10.92 3.68 15.08
C ARG A 128 -11.21 5.17 15.13
N ASP A 129 -11.34 5.72 16.33
CA ASP A 129 -11.74 7.12 16.52
C ASP A 129 -10.65 8.08 16.02
N SER A 130 -9.39 7.82 16.35
CA SER A 130 -8.26 8.64 15.94
C SER A 130 -8.01 8.58 14.43
N LEU A 131 -7.98 7.38 13.83
CA LEU A 131 -7.84 7.23 12.38
C LEU A 131 -9.08 7.75 11.64
N GLY A 132 -10.28 7.61 12.22
CA GLY A 132 -11.50 8.17 11.67
C GLY A 132 -11.42 9.69 11.50
N ARG A 133 -11.00 10.42 12.54
CA ARG A 133 -10.77 11.87 12.46
C ARG A 133 -9.70 12.22 11.45
N ALA A 134 -8.55 11.52 11.48
CA ALA A 134 -7.41 11.82 10.63
C ALA A 134 -7.65 11.50 9.14
N SER A 135 -8.55 10.56 8.82
CA SER A 135 -8.75 10.10 7.44
C SER A 135 -9.95 10.69 6.72
N THR A 136 -10.81 11.45 7.39
CA THR A 136 -12.12 11.85 6.80
C THR A 136 -12.08 13.23 6.14
N SER A 137 -11.25 14.16 6.63
CA SER A 137 -11.22 15.57 6.20
C SER A 137 -10.08 15.93 5.27
N LEU A 138 -9.35 14.95 4.74
CA LEU A 138 -8.20 15.17 3.87
C LEU A 138 -8.65 15.62 2.46
N ARG A 139 -7.80 16.40 1.79
CA ARG A 139 -8.09 16.87 0.44
C ARG A 139 -7.94 15.76 -0.58
N VAL A 140 -8.93 15.60 -1.47
CA VAL A 140 -8.99 14.55 -2.51
C VAL A 140 -8.26 14.94 -3.80
N ALA A 141 -7.87 16.19 -3.98
CA ALA A 141 -7.23 16.66 -5.21
C ALA A 141 -5.94 15.86 -5.51
N GLY A 142 -5.88 15.24 -6.68
CA GLY A 142 -4.75 14.40 -7.10
C GLY A 142 -4.61 13.07 -6.35
N LYS A 143 -5.68 12.60 -5.66
CA LYS A 143 -5.66 11.40 -4.84
C LYS A 143 -6.85 10.47 -5.17
N PRO A 144 -6.81 9.82 -6.35
CA PRO A 144 -7.94 9.05 -6.87
C PRO A 144 -8.29 7.83 -6.00
N LEU A 145 -7.30 7.09 -5.50
CA LEU A 145 -7.55 5.90 -4.69
C LEU A 145 -8.06 6.28 -3.30
N TYR A 146 -7.49 7.33 -2.69
CA TYR A 146 -8.03 7.87 -1.45
C TYR A 146 -9.47 8.36 -1.61
N ALA A 147 -9.77 9.12 -2.67
CA ALA A 147 -11.13 9.58 -2.94
C ALA A 147 -12.11 8.42 -3.09
N GLY A 148 -11.67 7.36 -3.77
CA GLY A 148 -12.45 6.14 -3.96
C GLY A 148 -12.73 5.41 -2.64
N VAL A 149 -11.73 5.18 -1.80
CA VAL A 149 -11.93 4.49 -0.51
C VAL A 149 -12.69 5.37 0.49
N LEU A 150 -12.59 6.70 0.37
CA LEU A 150 -13.39 7.64 1.18
C LEU A 150 -14.89 7.49 0.92
N ALA A 151 -15.27 7.18 -0.33
CA ALA A 151 -16.65 6.99 -0.73
C ALA A 151 -17.24 5.63 -0.31
N GLN A 152 -16.40 4.67 0.12
CA GLN A 152 -16.88 3.36 0.55
C GLN A 152 -17.53 3.41 1.93
N GLU A 153 -18.50 2.53 2.15
CA GLU A 153 -19.16 2.36 3.44
C GLU A 153 -18.14 2.01 4.54
N VAL A 154 -18.33 2.59 5.71
CA VAL A 154 -17.53 2.26 6.90
C VAL A 154 -18.22 1.09 7.62
N PRO A 155 -17.54 -0.04 7.81
CA PRO A 155 -18.08 -1.18 8.54
C PRO A 155 -18.50 -0.81 9.96
N SER A 156 -19.60 -1.42 10.45
CA SER A 156 -20.17 -1.10 11.76
C SER A 156 -19.33 -1.60 12.95
N SER A 157 -18.51 -2.65 12.75
CA SER A 157 -17.66 -3.15 13.83
C SER A 157 -16.46 -2.24 14.07
N PRO A 158 -15.99 -2.04 15.32
CA PRO A 158 -14.82 -1.21 15.61
C PRO A 158 -13.57 -1.63 14.83
N LEU A 159 -13.29 -2.93 14.74
CA LEU A 159 -12.17 -3.48 13.98
C LEU A 159 -12.30 -3.21 12.48
N GLY A 160 -13.49 -3.42 11.91
CA GLY A 160 -13.73 -3.14 10.48
C GLY A 160 -13.63 -1.66 10.15
N ALA A 161 -14.17 -0.79 11.01
CA ALA A 161 -14.07 0.66 10.84
C ALA A 161 -12.61 1.12 10.95
N ALA A 162 -11.86 0.63 11.94
CA ALA A 162 -10.43 0.93 12.08
C ALA A 162 -9.63 0.50 10.84
N TRP A 163 -9.91 -0.70 10.29
CA TRP A 163 -9.31 -1.16 9.05
C TRP A 163 -9.63 -0.23 7.87
N ARG A 164 -10.90 0.15 7.69
CA ARG A 164 -11.31 1.07 6.62
C ARG A 164 -10.61 2.43 6.72
N PHE A 165 -10.47 2.98 7.92
CA PHE A 165 -9.76 4.24 8.11
C PHE A 165 -8.25 4.11 7.89
N ALA A 166 -7.65 2.98 8.27
CA ALA A 166 -6.26 2.67 7.94
C ALA A 166 -6.06 2.53 6.42
N ASP A 167 -6.98 1.88 5.71
CA ASP A 167 -6.96 1.75 4.24
C ASP A 167 -7.05 3.13 3.55
N ARG A 168 -7.89 4.06 4.06
CA ARG A 168 -7.94 5.45 3.59
C ARG A 168 -6.58 6.15 3.70
N LEU A 169 -5.91 6.03 4.83
CA LEU A 169 -4.60 6.65 5.05
C LEU A 169 -3.50 6.00 4.21
N ARG A 170 -3.58 4.68 4.03
CA ARG A 170 -2.69 3.94 3.14
C ARG A 170 -2.80 4.42 1.69
N GLU A 171 -4.01 4.52 1.15
CA GLU A 171 -4.22 5.00 -0.21
C GLU A 171 -3.91 6.50 -0.35
N TYR A 172 -4.19 7.32 0.68
CA TYR A 172 -3.79 8.72 0.69
C TYR A 172 -2.28 8.90 0.55
N ARG A 173 -1.49 8.12 1.31
CA ARG A 173 -0.02 8.14 1.20
C ARG A 173 0.46 7.57 -0.13
N GLY A 174 -0.19 6.52 -0.64
CA GLY A 174 0.09 5.93 -1.94
C GLY A 174 -0.06 6.93 -3.09
N ASP A 175 -1.19 7.64 -3.13
CA ASP A 175 -1.43 8.71 -4.10
C ASP A 175 -0.44 9.88 -3.95
N ALA A 176 -0.09 10.25 -2.70
CA ALA A 176 0.91 11.26 -2.41
C ALA A 176 2.30 10.86 -2.93
N HIS A 177 2.68 9.58 -2.77
CA HIS A 177 3.92 9.04 -3.28
C HIS A 177 3.96 9.05 -4.82
N THR A 178 2.86 8.67 -5.46
CA THR A 178 2.73 8.74 -6.92
C THR A 178 2.92 10.15 -7.43
N ALA A 179 2.27 11.14 -6.81
CA ALA A 179 2.46 12.56 -7.17
C ALA A 179 3.91 13.02 -6.96
N ALA A 180 4.58 12.57 -5.90
CA ALA A 180 5.95 12.95 -5.59
C ALA A 180 6.96 12.45 -6.64
N TRP A 181 6.93 11.14 -6.98
CA TRP A 181 7.91 10.61 -7.93
C TRP A 181 7.61 11.02 -9.39
N THR A 182 6.34 11.17 -9.78
CA THR A 182 5.99 11.69 -11.12
C THR A 182 6.44 13.15 -11.29
N SER A 183 6.25 13.99 -10.28
CA SER A 183 6.71 15.38 -10.32
C SER A 183 8.24 15.50 -10.31
N ALA A 184 8.95 14.51 -9.78
CA ALA A 184 10.41 14.43 -9.82
C ALA A 184 10.96 13.90 -11.16
N GLY A 185 10.08 13.58 -12.14
CA GLY A 185 10.44 13.12 -13.47
C GLY A 185 10.94 11.68 -13.52
N PHE A 186 10.48 10.83 -12.59
CA PHE A 186 10.68 9.39 -12.65
C PHE A 186 9.53 8.69 -13.35
N ASP A 187 9.82 7.60 -14.04
CA ASP A 187 8.80 6.65 -14.49
C ASP A 187 8.60 5.51 -13.48
N ALA A 188 7.63 4.64 -13.76
CA ALA A 188 7.27 3.53 -12.89
C ALA A 188 8.39 2.50 -12.69
N VAL A 189 9.22 2.29 -13.70
CA VAL A 189 10.37 1.37 -13.63
C VAL A 189 11.50 2.00 -12.83
N GLU A 190 11.84 3.25 -13.10
CA GLU A 190 12.90 3.98 -12.41
C GLU A 190 12.62 4.10 -10.91
N ILE A 191 11.41 4.50 -10.52
CA ILE A 191 11.07 4.61 -9.09
C ILE A 191 11.07 3.24 -8.39
N GLY A 192 10.65 2.18 -9.08
CA GLY A 192 10.70 0.82 -8.56
C GLY A 192 12.13 0.34 -8.29
N LEU A 193 13.04 0.56 -9.23
CA LEU A 193 14.46 0.21 -9.09
C LEU A 193 15.14 1.04 -8.00
N LEU A 194 14.90 2.35 -7.96
CA LEU A 194 15.40 3.22 -6.89
C LEU A 194 14.86 2.79 -5.51
N THR A 195 13.62 2.33 -5.44
CA THR A 195 13.03 1.83 -4.20
C THR A 195 13.74 0.57 -3.71
N GLU A 196 14.05 -0.38 -4.58
CA GLU A 196 14.82 -1.57 -4.21
C GLU A 196 16.17 -1.20 -3.58
N LEU A 197 16.94 -0.38 -4.29
CA LEU A 197 18.28 0.03 -3.83
C LEU A 197 18.23 0.88 -2.56
N TYR A 198 17.24 1.76 -2.44
CA TYR A 198 17.05 2.60 -1.25
C TYR A 198 16.77 1.75 0.01
N TRP A 199 16.03 0.66 -0.14
CA TRP A 199 15.73 -0.28 0.92
C TRP A 199 16.76 -1.42 1.07
N GLY A 200 17.87 -1.37 0.32
CA GLY A 200 18.93 -2.37 0.38
C GLY A 200 18.54 -3.73 -0.21
N LEU A 201 17.57 -3.75 -1.11
CA LEU A 201 17.19 -4.95 -1.85
C LEU A 201 18.05 -5.10 -3.11
N PRO A 202 18.31 -6.33 -3.57
CA PRO A 202 18.90 -6.56 -4.86
C PRO A 202 18.01 -6.03 -5.99
N LEU A 203 18.62 -5.48 -7.04
CA LEU A 203 17.92 -5.05 -8.25
C LEU A 203 17.09 -6.19 -8.85
N LYS A 204 15.97 -5.83 -9.48
CA LYS A 204 15.04 -6.74 -10.16
C LYS A 204 14.45 -7.83 -9.27
N THR A 205 14.23 -7.53 -7.98
CA THR A 205 13.57 -8.44 -7.03
C THR A 205 12.13 -8.02 -6.76
N TYR A 206 11.92 -6.92 -6.07
CA TYR A 206 10.59 -6.42 -5.72
C TYR A 206 9.80 -5.90 -6.93
N ILE A 207 10.48 -5.17 -7.84
CA ILE A 207 9.84 -4.57 -9.02
C ILE A 207 9.23 -5.62 -9.96
N ARG A 208 9.71 -6.86 -9.93
CA ARG A 208 9.11 -7.97 -10.70
C ARG A 208 7.64 -8.18 -10.37
N SER A 209 7.22 -7.89 -9.13
CA SER A 209 5.81 -7.95 -8.73
C SER A 209 4.93 -6.90 -9.43
N ARG A 210 5.53 -5.96 -10.16
CA ARG A 210 4.86 -4.92 -10.96
C ARG A 210 4.69 -5.33 -12.42
N ALA A 211 5.11 -6.55 -12.77
CA ALA A 211 4.93 -7.20 -14.07
C ALA A 211 5.62 -6.47 -15.25
N TRP A 212 6.72 -5.76 -14.99
CA TRP A 212 7.54 -5.17 -16.04
C TRP A 212 8.46 -6.23 -16.68
N PRO A 213 8.57 -6.28 -18.03
CA PRO A 213 9.49 -7.16 -18.73
C PRO A 213 10.95 -6.90 -18.34
N ALA A 214 11.79 -7.95 -18.39
CA ALA A 214 13.20 -7.83 -18.04
C ALA A 214 13.93 -6.78 -18.86
N ALA A 215 13.63 -6.66 -20.16
CA ALA A 215 14.23 -5.66 -21.04
C ALA A 215 13.92 -4.22 -20.59
N GLU A 216 12.69 -3.94 -20.14
CA GLU A 216 12.32 -2.62 -19.64
C GLU A 216 13.00 -2.31 -18.29
N LEU A 217 13.25 -3.34 -17.46
CA LEU A 217 14.03 -3.17 -16.23
C LEU A 217 15.50 -2.86 -16.55
N ASP A 218 16.10 -3.52 -17.57
CA ASP A 218 17.45 -3.24 -18.01
C ASP A 218 17.60 -1.82 -18.59
N ASP A 219 16.63 -1.40 -19.39
CA ASP A 219 16.55 -0.03 -19.90
C ASP A 219 16.39 1.01 -18.80
N GLY A 220 15.56 0.71 -17.78
CA GLY A 220 15.41 1.57 -16.61
C GLY A 220 16.70 1.74 -15.82
N ILE A 221 17.48 0.67 -15.61
CA ILE A 221 18.79 0.75 -14.97
C ILE A 221 19.72 1.65 -15.78
N ARG A 222 19.80 1.45 -17.11
CA ARG A 222 20.64 2.27 -17.99
C ARG A 222 20.27 3.77 -17.92
N ARG A 223 18.98 4.12 -17.93
CA ARG A 223 18.53 5.51 -17.76
C ARG A 223 18.94 6.11 -16.41
N LEU A 224 18.87 5.32 -15.33
CA LEU A 224 19.32 5.77 -14.01
C LEU A 224 20.85 5.94 -13.95
N GLU A 225 21.62 5.10 -14.65
CA GLU A 225 23.09 5.23 -14.79
C GLU A 225 23.45 6.47 -15.61
N GLU A 226 22.79 6.73 -16.73
CA GLU A 226 22.97 7.93 -17.55
C GLU A 226 22.70 9.23 -16.78
N ARG A 227 21.79 9.18 -15.77
CA ARG A 227 21.47 10.30 -14.86
C ARG A 227 22.41 10.36 -13.64
N ASP A 228 23.41 9.52 -13.54
CA ASP A 228 24.31 9.35 -12.37
C ASP A 228 23.57 9.10 -11.04
N LEU A 229 22.44 8.40 -11.10
CA LEU A 229 21.65 8.03 -9.91
C LEU A 229 22.00 6.62 -9.42
N VAL A 230 22.45 5.75 -10.31
CA VAL A 230 22.91 4.39 -10.05
C VAL A 230 24.28 4.19 -10.66
N ARG A 231 25.15 3.42 -10.01
CA ARG A 231 26.45 3.01 -10.51
C ARG A 231 26.81 1.66 -9.93
N ASP A 232 27.24 0.71 -10.78
CA ASP A 232 27.64 -0.65 -10.37
C ASP A 232 26.57 -1.36 -9.52
N GLY A 233 25.29 -1.15 -9.85
CA GLY A 233 24.15 -1.75 -9.14
C GLY A 233 23.84 -1.15 -7.76
N ALA A 234 24.38 0.02 -7.43
CA ALA A 234 24.15 0.70 -6.16
C ALA A 234 23.70 2.17 -6.38
N LEU A 235 23.03 2.75 -5.39
CA LEU A 235 22.74 4.19 -5.42
C LEU A 235 24.02 5.00 -5.27
N THR A 236 24.18 6.00 -6.14
CA THR A 236 25.12 7.09 -5.91
C THR A 236 24.62 8.02 -4.80
N ASP A 237 25.44 8.98 -4.36
CA ASP A 237 24.97 10.02 -3.43
C ASP A 237 23.83 10.84 -4.04
N SER A 238 23.90 11.17 -5.33
CA SER A 238 22.83 11.84 -6.08
C SER A 238 21.56 10.99 -6.13
N GLY A 239 21.71 9.68 -6.37
CA GLY A 239 20.57 8.74 -6.37
C GLY A 239 19.90 8.61 -5.02
N ARG A 240 20.68 8.56 -3.94
CA ARG A 240 20.17 8.53 -2.58
C ARG A 240 19.42 9.81 -2.24
N GLN A 241 19.98 10.97 -2.57
CA GLN A 241 19.35 12.28 -2.37
C GLN A 241 18.06 12.41 -3.19
N ALA A 242 18.07 12.01 -4.45
CA ALA A 242 16.88 12.05 -5.31
C ALA A 242 15.75 11.16 -4.77
N ARG A 243 16.07 9.94 -4.30
CA ARG A 243 15.08 9.03 -3.72
C ARG A 243 14.56 9.53 -2.37
N GLU A 244 15.43 10.09 -1.52
CA GLU A 244 15.04 10.73 -0.26
C GLU A 244 14.17 11.96 -0.48
N ALA A 245 14.42 12.75 -1.52
CA ALA A 245 13.58 13.90 -1.88
C ALA A 245 12.13 13.46 -2.22
N VAL A 246 11.96 12.32 -2.88
CA VAL A 246 10.64 11.71 -3.14
C VAL A 246 9.95 11.32 -1.83
N GLU A 247 10.67 10.66 -0.89
CA GLU A 247 10.10 10.32 0.42
C GLU A 247 9.71 11.58 1.20
N SER A 248 10.59 12.56 1.31
CA SER A 248 10.32 13.81 2.01
C SER A 248 9.15 14.60 1.40
N CYS A 249 9.00 14.56 0.07
CA CYS A 249 7.82 15.14 -0.61
C CYS A 249 6.54 14.40 -0.26
N THR A 250 6.60 13.06 -0.19
CA THR A 250 5.49 12.21 0.25
C THR A 250 5.10 12.52 1.70
N ASP A 251 6.08 12.60 2.59
CA ASP A 251 5.90 12.87 4.01
C ASP A 251 5.26 14.25 4.25
N ARG A 252 5.72 15.29 3.53
CA ARG A 252 5.09 16.64 3.58
C ARG A 252 3.62 16.63 3.17
N GLN A 253 3.24 15.82 2.19
CA GLN A 253 1.84 15.68 1.80
C GLN A 253 0.99 14.97 2.88
N CYS A 254 1.62 14.19 3.76
CA CYS A 254 0.98 13.54 4.90
C CYS A 254 0.87 14.43 6.15
N ARG A 255 1.40 15.66 6.14
CA ARG A 255 1.30 16.61 7.27
C ARG A 255 -0.11 16.74 7.86
N PRO A 256 -1.20 16.90 7.07
CA PRO A 256 -2.55 17.01 7.63
C PRO A 256 -2.99 15.78 8.43
N VAL A 257 -2.49 14.59 8.08
CA VAL A 257 -2.76 13.35 8.81
C VAL A 257 -2.11 13.41 10.19
N ILE A 258 -0.81 13.75 10.25
CA ILE A 258 -0.04 13.79 11.49
C ILE A 258 -0.57 14.89 12.42
N GLU A 259 -0.89 16.07 11.88
CA GLU A 259 -1.48 17.17 12.65
C GLU A 259 -2.87 16.83 13.21
N SER A 260 -3.69 16.07 12.43
CA SER A 260 -5.00 15.62 12.91
C SER A 260 -4.93 14.54 13.99
N LEU A 261 -3.89 13.71 14.00
CA LEU A 261 -3.66 12.74 15.06
C LEU A 261 -3.21 13.45 16.36
N GLY A 262 -2.40 14.50 16.24
CA GLY A 262 -1.95 15.29 17.40
C GLY A 262 -1.40 14.41 18.53
N ASP A 263 -1.97 14.56 19.72
CA ASP A 263 -1.58 13.81 20.93
C ASP A 263 -1.93 12.32 20.88
N ASP A 264 -2.88 11.91 20.01
CA ASP A 264 -3.24 10.49 19.85
C ASP A 264 -2.20 9.71 19.02
N PHE A 265 -1.22 10.36 18.42
CA PHE A 265 -0.28 9.74 17.49
C PHE A 265 0.45 8.54 18.11
N ASP A 266 1.04 8.72 19.28
CA ASP A 266 1.81 7.66 19.93
C ASP A 266 0.91 6.51 20.39
N ASP A 267 -0.28 6.78 20.91
CA ASP A 267 -1.29 5.79 21.27
C ASP A 267 -1.69 4.91 20.07
N VAL A 268 -1.92 5.52 18.90
CA VAL A 268 -2.24 4.78 17.67
C VAL A 268 -1.07 3.86 17.25
N VAL A 269 0.15 4.36 17.32
CA VAL A 269 1.35 3.57 16.99
C VAL A 269 1.54 2.42 17.98
N GLU A 270 1.40 2.68 19.27
CA GLU A 270 1.55 1.67 20.33
C GLU A 270 0.53 0.52 20.21
N VAL A 271 -0.70 0.83 19.81
CA VAL A 271 -1.74 -0.18 19.59
C VAL A 271 -1.53 -0.95 18.29
N LEU A 272 -1.22 -0.26 17.18
CA LEU A 272 -1.09 -0.93 15.88
C LEU A 272 0.22 -1.72 15.71
N ALA A 273 1.31 -1.30 16.35
CA ALA A 273 2.60 -1.96 16.18
C ALA A 273 2.60 -3.44 16.59
N PRO A 274 2.07 -3.86 17.76
CA PRO A 274 1.93 -5.27 18.10
C PRO A 274 0.96 -6.00 17.17
N MET A 275 -0.15 -5.39 16.75
CA MET A 275 -1.09 -6.00 15.80
C MET A 275 -0.41 -6.28 14.46
N GLY A 276 0.40 -5.35 13.95
CA GLY A 276 1.17 -5.55 12.73
C GLY A 276 2.21 -6.68 12.85
N ARG A 277 2.84 -6.86 14.01
CA ARG A 277 3.73 -7.99 14.26
C ARG A 277 2.97 -9.31 14.25
N GLU A 278 1.82 -9.36 14.91
CA GLU A 278 0.97 -10.58 14.95
C GLU A 278 0.46 -10.96 13.55
N ILE A 279 0.01 -9.97 12.76
CA ILE A 279 -0.43 -10.20 11.38
C ILE A 279 0.70 -10.84 10.55
N ARG A 280 1.95 -10.39 10.73
CA ARG A 280 3.10 -10.98 10.04
C ARG A 280 3.44 -12.38 10.58
N ALA A 281 3.42 -12.56 11.89
CA ALA A 281 3.70 -13.85 12.54
C ALA A 281 2.70 -14.93 12.11
N MET A 282 1.45 -14.54 11.88
CA MET A 282 0.37 -15.40 11.40
C MET A 282 0.25 -15.46 9.87
N HIS A 283 1.31 -15.03 9.15
CA HIS A 283 1.39 -15.02 7.68
C HIS A 283 0.28 -14.24 6.95
N GLY A 284 -0.37 -13.32 7.64
CA GLY A 284 -1.39 -12.44 7.04
C GLY A 284 -0.81 -11.31 6.19
N TYR A 285 0.52 -11.08 6.27
CA TYR A 285 1.23 -10.05 5.51
C TYR A 285 2.70 -10.45 5.31
N PRO A 286 3.33 -10.11 4.16
CA PRO A 286 4.72 -10.46 3.91
C PRO A 286 5.69 -9.97 4.98
N ALA A 287 6.61 -10.84 5.37
CA ALA A 287 7.68 -10.53 6.31
C ALA A 287 8.96 -10.03 5.62
N SER A 288 9.02 -10.06 4.28
CA SER A 288 10.21 -9.69 3.49
C SER A 288 9.90 -8.62 2.43
N GLY A 289 10.92 -7.90 2.01
CA GLY A 289 10.83 -6.85 1.01
C GLY A 289 10.62 -5.44 1.58
N PRO A 290 10.26 -4.43 0.77
CA PRO A 290 10.07 -3.05 1.22
C PRO A 290 9.07 -2.90 2.36
N HIS A 291 8.06 -3.75 2.41
CA HIS A 291 7.07 -3.79 3.46
C HIS A 291 7.63 -4.21 4.82
N GLU A 292 8.64 -5.10 4.85
CA GLU A 292 9.34 -5.46 6.09
C GLU A 292 10.28 -4.35 6.54
N LEU A 293 11.01 -3.74 5.61
CA LEU A 293 11.97 -2.69 5.93
C LEU A 293 11.28 -1.44 6.49
N ALA A 294 10.10 -1.09 5.98
CA ALA A 294 9.27 -0.05 6.58
C ALA A 294 8.94 -0.36 8.06
N SER A 295 8.82 -1.63 8.44
CA SER A 295 8.59 -2.04 9.83
C SER A 295 9.85 -2.00 10.70
N ARG A 296 11.05 -2.16 10.12
CA ARG A 296 12.32 -2.06 10.87
C ARG A 296 12.62 -0.65 11.34
N PHE A 297 12.16 0.36 10.61
CA PHE A 297 12.29 1.76 11.04
C PHE A 297 11.32 2.14 12.17
N ALA A 298 10.20 1.44 12.32
CA ALA A 298 9.28 1.65 13.44
C ALA A 298 9.82 1.21 14.81
N GLY A 299 10.92 0.44 14.83
CA GLY A 299 11.55 -0.08 16.04
C GLY A 299 12.96 0.46 16.34
N ARG A 300 13.47 1.36 15.53
CA ARG A 300 14.71 2.09 15.84
C ARG A 300 14.34 3.48 16.32
N GLU A 301 14.66 3.76 17.58
CA GLU A 301 14.83 5.13 18.03
C GLU A 301 15.81 5.80 17.04
N ILE A 302 15.31 6.78 16.29
CA ILE A 302 16.10 7.73 15.55
C ILE A 302 16.32 8.92 16.46
#